data_9a211c8d1c948d00e9d0d2b987300ab9
#
_entry.id   9a211c8d1c948d00e9d0d2b987300ab9
#
_cell.length_a   1.000
_cell.length_b   1.000
_cell.length_c   1.000
_cell.angle_alpha   90.00
_cell.angle_beta   90.00
_cell.angle_gamma   90.00
#
_symmetry.space_group_name_H-M   'P 1'
#
loop_
_entity.id
_entity.type
_entity.pdbx_description
1 polymer ?
#
loop_
_entity_poly.entity_id
_entity_poly.type
_entity_poly.pdbx_seq_one_letter_code
_entity_poly.pdbx_strand_id
1 'polypeptide(L)'
;RTVVAVPSRTLQEVPAGGSYRFLRSGASEHRGQVYLLAQAVLGKHVHGEIDPHIWHSVPNAKASVQVIRDALTSADPTGASEYATRTEQVMKELDALDAQLRQVYGALPEAARNLVTTHDGYRYLASTYGLHIAGFVSASASGEPSIQQRQRLRRTVEDLKVPAIYLDKSTAMRSPVLTELAREAQVRTGVLYSDTLDAQAPHYAQMMLANAHTIALCSGASSG
;
A
#
# COMPACT_ATOMS: atom_id res chain seq x y z
N ARG A 1 9.68 -13.20 -14.65
CA ARG A 1 9.92 -11.79 -14.24
C ARG A 1 9.37 -10.93 -15.37
N THR A 2 8.11 -10.62 -15.33
CA THR A 2 7.53 -9.65 -16.25
C THR A 2 7.68 -8.29 -15.59
N VAL A 3 8.77 -7.62 -15.87
CA VAL A 3 8.86 -6.18 -15.63
C VAL A 3 7.96 -5.56 -16.68
N VAL A 4 6.78 -5.12 -16.31
CA VAL A 4 5.96 -4.30 -17.19
C VAL A 4 6.60 -2.93 -17.23
N ALA A 5 7.54 -2.77 -18.16
CA ALA A 5 8.01 -1.45 -18.53
C ALA A 5 6.86 -0.77 -19.28
N VAL A 6 6.16 0.14 -18.62
CA VAL A 6 5.23 1.02 -19.31
C VAL A 6 6.09 1.91 -20.24
N PRO A 7 5.94 1.80 -21.58
CA PRO A 7 6.74 2.60 -22.48
C PRO A 7 6.50 4.08 -22.23
N SER A 8 7.58 4.86 -22.26
CA SER A 8 7.54 6.31 -22.06
C SER A 8 6.59 7.07 -22.97
N ARG A 9 6.23 6.48 -24.12
CA ARG A 9 5.29 7.08 -25.08
C ARG A 9 3.84 7.15 -24.59
N THR A 10 3.47 6.32 -23.63
CA THR A 10 2.09 6.28 -23.10
C THR A 10 1.88 7.25 -21.95
N LEU A 11 2.98 7.64 -21.32
CA LEU A 11 3.00 8.70 -20.33
C LEU A 11 3.60 9.96 -21.00
N GLN A 12 2.95 10.47 -22.05
CA GLN A 12 3.46 11.52 -22.94
C GLN A 12 3.86 12.82 -22.23
N GLU A 13 3.49 12.99 -21.00
CA GLU A 13 3.82 14.17 -20.20
C GLU A 13 5.07 13.96 -19.33
N VAL A 14 5.68 12.77 -19.39
CA VAL A 14 6.94 12.51 -18.72
C VAL A 14 8.07 12.93 -19.63
N PRO A 15 9.03 13.75 -19.17
CA PRO A 15 10.21 14.09 -19.96
C PRO A 15 10.84 12.82 -20.53
N ALA A 16 11.10 12.80 -21.83
CA ALA A 16 11.44 11.61 -22.62
C ALA A 16 12.68 10.79 -22.13
N GLY A 17 13.34 11.21 -21.10
CA GLY A 17 14.45 10.50 -20.46
C GLY A 17 14.10 9.81 -19.15
N GLY A 18 12.95 10.11 -18.52
CA GLY A 18 12.64 9.68 -17.15
C GLY A 18 12.38 8.19 -17.03
N SER A 19 11.56 7.62 -17.89
CA SER A 19 11.11 6.23 -17.77
C SER A 19 12.16 5.18 -18.18
N TYR A 20 13.04 5.50 -19.12
CA TYR A 20 14.10 4.59 -19.53
C TYR A 20 15.32 4.59 -18.61
N ARG A 21 15.63 5.71 -17.99
CA ARG A 21 16.68 5.76 -16.94
C ARG A 21 16.28 4.93 -15.74
N PHE A 22 15.02 4.92 -15.41
CA PHE A 22 14.43 4.18 -14.32
C PHE A 22 14.69 2.66 -14.39
N LEU A 23 14.58 2.04 -15.54
CA LEU A 23 14.85 0.61 -15.72
C LEU A 23 16.34 0.27 -15.64
N ARG A 24 17.22 1.26 -15.65
CA ARG A 24 18.69 1.08 -15.73
C ARG A 24 19.46 1.44 -14.47
N SER A 25 18.91 2.30 -13.56
CA SER A 25 19.74 2.94 -12.53
C SER A 25 19.19 2.82 -11.16
N GLY A 26 18.74 2.12 -10.47
CA GLY A 26 18.65 1.98 -9.01
C GLY A 26 17.45 2.62 -8.30
N ALA A 27 17.41 2.45 -7.01
CA ALA A 27 16.25 2.65 -6.14
C ALA A 27 15.64 4.08 -6.10
N SER A 28 16.38 5.11 -6.43
CA SER A 28 15.89 6.49 -6.44
C SER A 28 15.00 6.80 -7.65
N GLU A 29 15.27 6.14 -8.78
CA GLU A 29 14.44 6.26 -9.98
C GLU A 29 13.16 5.42 -9.90
N HIS A 30 13.15 4.38 -9.08
CA HIS A 30 11.96 3.59 -8.75
C HIS A 30 10.86 4.46 -8.14
N ARG A 31 11.19 5.38 -7.27
CA ARG A 31 10.22 6.29 -6.67
C ARG A 31 9.52 7.17 -7.71
N GLY A 32 10.29 7.69 -8.67
CA GLY A 32 9.73 8.54 -9.73
C GLY A 32 8.63 7.87 -10.54
N GLN A 33 8.77 6.59 -10.86
CA GLN A 33 7.75 5.86 -11.65
C GLN A 33 6.50 5.52 -10.86
N VAL A 34 6.62 5.21 -9.59
CA VAL A 34 5.47 5.03 -8.72
C VAL A 34 4.66 6.33 -8.66
N TYR A 35 5.31 7.47 -8.55
CA TYR A 35 4.63 8.77 -8.61
C TYR A 35 3.94 9.02 -9.94
N LEU A 36 4.54 8.67 -11.06
CA LEU A 36 3.94 8.83 -12.38
C LEU A 36 2.71 7.95 -12.57
N LEU A 37 2.77 6.69 -12.14
CA LEU A 37 1.61 5.81 -12.14
C LEU A 37 0.52 6.35 -11.21
N ALA A 38 0.89 6.83 -10.03
CA ALA A 38 -0.04 7.44 -9.09
C ALA A 38 -0.74 8.66 -9.69
N GLN A 39 0.00 9.54 -10.38
CA GLN A 39 -0.59 10.69 -11.08
C GLN A 39 -1.56 10.27 -12.19
N ALA A 40 -1.19 9.28 -13.01
CA ALA A 40 -2.04 8.75 -14.06
C ALA A 40 -3.34 8.16 -13.52
N VAL A 41 -3.24 7.40 -12.43
CA VAL A 41 -4.39 6.75 -11.78
C VAL A 41 -5.30 7.77 -11.10
N LEU A 42 -4.74 8.76 -10.43
CA LEU A 42 -5.50 9.76 -9.69
C LEU A 42 -6.02 10.90 -10.55
N GLY A 43 -5.59 10.98 -11.83
CA GLY A 43 -6.00 12.05 -12.77
C GLY A 43 -5.61 13.46 -12.31
N LYS A 44 -4.55 13.59 -11.52
CA LYS A 44 -4.11 14.86 -10.94
C LYS A 44 -2.72 15.20 -11.42
N HIS A 45 -2.58 16.34 -12.08
CA HIS A 45 -1.30 17.04 -12.15
C HIS A 45 -1.06 17.73 -10.80
N VAL A 46 -0.25 17.12 -9.95
CA VAL A 46 0.04 17.68 -8.62
C VAL A 46 1.45 18.21 -8.61
N HIS A 47 1.56 19.52 -8.46
CA HIS A 47 2.80 20.17 -8.03
C HIS A 47 2.93 19.96 -6.52
N GLY A 48 3.55 18.86 -6.09
CA GLY A 48 3.72 18.52 -4.68
C GLY A 48 3.93 17.03 -4.45
N GLU A 49 4.20 16.66 -3.22
CA GLU A 49 4.34 15.25 -2.84
C GLU A 49 2.98 14.55 -2.91
N ILE A 50 2.87 13.58 -3.83
CA ILE A 50 1.75 12.64 -3.86
C ILE A 50 2.14 11.44 -3.04
N ASP A 51 1.23 10.94 -2.22
CA ASP A 51 1.37 9.63 -1.60
C ASP A 51 1.47 8.55 -2.69
N PRO A 52 2.61 7.86 -2.84
CA PRO A 52 2.81 6.90 -3.91
C PRO A 52 2.13 5.55 -3.65
N HIS A 53 1.67 5.26 -2.43
CA HIS A 53 1.19 3.95 -1.98
C HIS A 53 -0.22 3.60 -2.49
N ILE A 54 -0.50 3.94 -3.76
CA ILE A 54 -1.83 3.80 -4.39
C ILE A 54 -2.31 2.35 -4.46
N TRP A 55 -1.39 1.38 -4.47
CA TRP A 55 -1.70 -0.05 -4.57
C TRP A 55 -2.45 -0.61 -3.37
N HIS A 56 -2.44 0.06 -2.23
CA HIS A 56 -3.24 -0.34 -1.07
C HIS A 56 -4.75 -0.10 -1.23
N SER A 57 -5.18 0.41 -2.37
CA SER A 57 -6.57 0.54 -2.78
C SER A 57 -6.84 -0.33 -4.01
N VAL A 58 -7.72 -1.32 -3.91
CA VAL A 58 -8.07 -2.15 -5.07
C VAL A 58 -8.69 -1.33 -6.21
N PRO A 59 -9.57 -0.34 -5.97
CA PRO A 59 -9.97 0.59 -7.02
C PRO A 59 -8.81 1.26 -7.77
N ASN A 60 -7.77 1.69 -7.06
CA ASN A 60 -6.57 2.25 -7.69
C ASN A 60 -5.76 1.19 -8.43
N ALA A 61 -5.66 -0.03 -7.92
CA ALA A 61 -5.03 -1.15 -8.61
C ALA A 61 -5.75 -1.46 -9.93
N LYS A 62 -7.09 -1.44 -9.95
CA LYS A 62 -7.88 -1.60 -11.18
C LYS A 62 -7.59 -0.49 -12.19
N ALA A 63 -7.53 0.77 -11.76
CA ALA A 63 -7.15 1.89 -12.61
C ALA A 63 -5.71 1.72 -13.14
N SER A 64 -4.78 1.23 -12.32
CA SER A 64 -3.40 0.94 -12.73
C SER A 64 -3.35 -0.14 -13.83
N VAL A 65 -4.15 -1.19 -13.71
CA VAL A 65 -4.25 -2.25 -14.73
C VAL A 65 -4.73 -1.68 -16.06
N GLN A 66 -5.70 -0.76 -16.05
CA GLN A 66 -6.17 -0.09 -17.27
C GLN A 66 -5.08 0.76 -17.93
N VAL A 67 -4.36 1.56 -17.13
CA VAL A 67 -3.23 2.38 -17.62
C VAL A 67 -2.15 1.47 -18.23
N ILE A 68 -1.84 0.34 -17.61
CA ILE A 68 -0.86 -0.63 -18.12
C ILE A 68 -1.35 -1.26 -19.43
N ARG A 69 -2.61 -1.69 -19.51
CA ARG A 69 -3.21 -2.23 -20.75
C ARG A 69 -3.10 -1.24 -21.91
N ASP A 70 -3.49 0.00 -21.68
CA ASP A 70 -3.49 1.04 -22.71
C ASP A 70 -2.07 1.34 -23.19
N ALA A 71 -1.13 1.34 -22.26
CA ALA A 71 0.29 1.48 -22.53
C ALA A 71 0.83 0.33 -23.41
N LEU A 72 0.51 -0.90 -23.06
CA LEU A 72 0.92 -2.09 -23.81
C LEU A 72 0.29 -2.07 -25.21
N THR A 73 -0.99 -1.76 -25.33
CA THR A 73 -1.71 -1.69 -26.61
C THR A 73 -1.11 -0.59 -27.51
N SER A 74 -0.72 0.54 -26.95
CA SER A 74 -0.06 1.61 -27.72
C SER A 74 1.33 1.21 -28.21
N ALA A 75 2.09 0.45 -27.40
CA ALA A 75 3.44 0.01 -27.73
C ALA A 75 3.44 -1.19 -28.71
N ASP A 76 2.46 -2.08 -28.57
CA ASP A 76 2.26 -3.27 -29.39
C ASP A 76 0.77 -3.42 -29.75
N PRO A 77 0.30 -2.76 -30.83
CA PRO A 77 -1.07 -2.85 -31.28
C PRO A 77 -1.50 -4.28 -31.69
N THR A 78 -0.55 -5.14 -32.07
CA THR A 78 -0.85 -6.51 -32.49
C THR A 78 -1.28 -7.38 -31.32
N GLY A 79 -0.82 -7.09 -30.08
CA GLY A 79 -1.19 -7.76 -28.85
C GLY A 79 -2.49 -7.23 -28.22
N ALA A 80 -3.16 -6.23 -28.78
CA ALA A 80 -4.30 -5.53 -28.18
C ALA A 80 -5.40 -6.46 -27.65
N SER A 81 -5.78 -7.46 -28.45
CA SER A 81 -6.82 -8.42 -28.06
C SER A 81 -6.42 -9.28 -26.87
N GLU A 82 -5.16 -9.72 -26.80
CA GLU A 82 -4.63 -10.49 -25.68
C GLU A 82 -4.57 -9.62 -24.41
N TYR A 83 -4.10 -8.37 -24.52
CA TYR A 83 -4.05 -7.44 -23.39
C TYR A 83 -5.45 -7.14 -22.86
N ALA A 84 -6.45 -6.96 -23.73
CA ALA A 84 -7.83 -6.78 -23.32
C ALA A 84 -8.38 -7.99 -22.56
N THR A 85 -8.20 -9.21 -23.08
CA THR A 85 -8.67 -10.46 -22.47
C THR A 85 -8.03 -10.67 -21.09
N ARG A 86 -6.71 -10.48 -20.98
CA ARG A 86 -6.00 -10.61 -19.70
C ARG A 86 -6.44 -9.56 -18.70
N THR A 87 -6.70 -8.33 -19.18
CA THR A 87 -7.22 -7.26 -18.33
C THR A 87 -8.57 -7.62 -17.75
N GLU A 88 -9.50 -8.14 -18.55
CA GLU A 88 -10.81 -8.58 -18.06
C GLU A 88 -10.72 -9.66 -16.98
N GLN A 89 -9.80 -10.62 -17.15
CA GLN A 89 -9.57 -11.63 -16.12
C GLN A 89 -9.07 -11.02 -14.82
N VAL A 90 -8.02 -10.18 -14.88
CA VAL A 90 -7.46 -9.51 -13.70
C VAL A 90 -8.49 -8.62 -13.02
N MET A 91 -9.34 -7.92 -13.79
CA MET A 91 -10.41 -7.08 -13.23
C MET A 91 -11.42 -7.90 -12.42
N LYS A 92 -11.81 -9.11 -12.87
CA LYS A 92 -12.68 -10.00 -12.11
C LYS A 92 -12.02 -10.48 -10.80
N GLU A 93 -10.73 -10.82 -10.87
CA GLU A 93 -9.96 -11.22 -9.67
C GLU A 93 -9.87 -10.06 -8.66
N LEU A 94 -9.64 -8.83 -9.14
CA LEU A 94 -9.60 -7.63 -8.29
C LEU A 94 -10.99 -7.30 -7.69
N ASP A 95 -12.08 -7.51 -8.42
CA ASP A 95 -13.43 -7.32 -7.89
C ASP A 95 -13.73 -8.30 -6.75
N ALA A 96 -13.34 -9.56 -6.91
CA ALA A 96 -13.48 -10.58 -5.87
C ALA A 96 -12.63 -10.24 -4.63
N LEU A 97 -11.40 -9.77 -4.85
CA LEU A 97 -10.51 -9.31 -3.77
C LEU A 97 -11.12 -8.12 -3.02
N ASP A 98 -11.60 -7.10 -3.74
CA ASP A 98 -12.21 -5.91 -3.11
C ASP A 98 -13.39 -6.28 -2.23
N ALA A 99 -14.25 -7.19 -2.71
CA ALA A 99 -15.39 -7.68 -1.94
C ALA A 99 -14.95 -8.39 -0.63
N GLN A 100 -13.93 -9.24 -0.70
CA GLN A 100 -13.38 -9.93 0.47
C GLN A 100 -12.78 -8.92 1.48
N LEU A 101 -12.00 -7.95 1.00
CA LEU A 101 -11.40 -6.93 1.85
C LEU A 101 -12.46 -6.08 2.55
N ARG A 102 -13.52 -5.68 1.82
CA ARG A 102 -14.65 -4.94 2.42
C ARG A 102 -15.37 -5.75 3.48
N GLN A 103 -15.52 -7.05 3.29
CA GLN A 103 -16.11 -7.93 4.29
C GLN A 103 -15.24 -7.98 5.55
N VAL A 104 -13.93 -8.23 5.41
CA VAL A 104 -13.01 -8.33 6.56
C VAL A 104 -12.93 -7.01 7.32
N TYR A 105 -12.66 -5.91 6.62
CA TYR A 105 -12.53 -4.60 7.27
C TYR A 105 -13.86 -4.07 7.80
N GLY A 106 -14.97 -4.38 7.13
CA GLY A 106 -16.31 -4.02 7.57
C GLY A 106 -16.73 -4.69 8.89
N ALA A 107 -16.18 -5.87 9.18
CA ALA A 107 -16.45 -6.60 10.43
C ALA A 107 -15.60 -6.12 11.62
N LEU A 108 -14.63 -5.21 11.41
CA LEU A 108 -13.76 -4.73 12.49
C LEU A 108 -14.53 -3.85 13.49
N PRO A 109 -14.29 -4.03 14.79
CA PRO A 109 -14.80 -3.09 15.79
C PRO A 109 -14.15 -1.71 15.63
N GLU A 110 -14.80 -0.67 16.09
CA GLU A 110 -14.40 0.74 15.89
C GLU A 110 -12.95 1.01 16.34
N ALA A 111 -12.57 0.54 17.53
CA ALA A 111 -11.21 0.73 18.04
C ALA A 111 -10.14 0.11 17.12
N ALA A 112 -10.44 -1.02 16.47
CA ALA A 112 -9.54 -1.72 15.58
C ALA A 112 -9.42 -1.06 14.18
N ARG A 113 -10.27 -0.11 13.86
CA ARG A 113 -10.17 0.70 12.65
C ARG A 113 -9.09 1.77 12.75
N ASN A 114 -8.57 2.05 13.94
CA ASN A 114 -7.49 3.00 14.18
C ASN A 114 -6.14 2.30 14.04
N LEU A 115 -5.38 2.66 13.02
CA LEU A 115 -4.08 2.08 12.73
C LEU A 115 -2.94 2.96 13.26
N VAL A 116 -2.02 2.36 13.98
CA VAL A 116 -0.71 2.94 14.32
C VAL A 116 0.35 2.13 13.60
N THR A 117 1.14 2.76 12.74
CA THR A 117 2.02 2.10 11.77
C THR A 117 3.46 2.60 11.85
N THR A 118 4.42 1.85 11.29
CA THR A 118 5.83 2.25 11.23
C THR A 118 6.03 3.49 10.38
N HIS A 119 5.38 3.56 9.20
CA HIS A 119 5.45 4.70 8.30
C HIS A 119 4.09 5.03 7.68
N ASP A 120 4.01 6.19 7.04
CA ASP A 120 2.79 6.73 6.43
C ASP A 120 2.54 6.13 5.04
N GLY A 121 2.31 4.83 4.98
CA GLY A 121 2.12 4.10 3.72
C GLY A 121 0.70 3.56 3.48
N TYR A 122 -0.22 3.74 4.42
CA TYR A 122 -1.51 3.03 4.39
C TYR A 122 -2.73 3.95 4.26
N ARG A 123 -2.55 5.20 3.83
CA ARG A 123 -3.66 6.18 3.70
C ARG A 123 -4.71 5.73 2.68
N TYR A 124 -4.29 5.13 1.55
CA TYR A 124 -5.23 4.61 0.56
C TYR A 124 -5.98 3.37 1.05
N LEU A 125 -5.31 2.49 1.83
CA LEU A 125 -5.99 1.39 2.52
C LEU A 125 -7.07 1.95 3.45
N ALA A 126 -6.70 2.90 4.29
CA ALA A 126 -7.59 3.50 5.26
C ALA A 126 -8.79 4.16 4.60
N SER A 127 -8.58 5.02 3.61
CA SER A 127 -9.65 5.74 2.92
C SER A 127 -10.58 4.83 2.12
N THR A 128 -10.05 3.71 1.58
CA THR A 128 -10.83 2.79 0.76
C THR A 128 -11.73 1.88 1.60
N TYR A 129 -11.25 1.46 2.78
CA TYR A 129 -11.90 0.43 3.59
C TYR A 129 -12.42 0.91 4.95
N GLY A 130 -12.50 2.22 5.15
CA GLY A 130 -13.07 2.80 6.37
C GLY A 130 -12.20 2.59 7.61
N LEU A 131 -10.89 2.65 7.44
CA LEU A 131 -9.91 2.67 8.52
C LEU A 131 -9.39 4.10 8.73
N HIS A 132 -8.67 4.34 9.82
CA HIS A 132 -8.10 5.64 10.18
C HIS A 132 -6.62 5.49 10.50
N ILE A 133 -5.78 6.35 9.94
CA ILE A 133 -4.38 6.45 10.35
C ILE A 133 -4.33 7.30 11.61
N ALA A 134 -4.31 6.64 12.77
CA ALA A 134 -4.25 7.29 14.07
C ALA A 134 -2.86 7.83 14.39
N GLY A 135 -1.82 7.20 13.84
CA GLY A 135 -0.46 7.69 13.97
C GLY A 135 0.56 6.83 13.22
N PHE A 136 1.73 7.41 13.00
CA PHE A 136 2.89 6.70 12.44
C PHE A 136 4.19 7.26 13.01
N VAL A 137 5.26 6.47 12.95
CA VAL A 137 6.57 6.84 13.51
C VAL A 137 7.29 7.85 12.63
N SER A 138 7.30 7.62 11.33
CA SER A 138 8.02 8.44 10.37
C SER A 138 7.26 8.57 9.05
N ALA A 139 7.48 9.68 8.35
CA ALA A 139 7.02 9.83 6.97
C ALA A 139 7.79 8.92 5.99
N SER A 140 8.95 8.41 6.39
CA SER A 140 9.75 7.45 5.63
C SER A 140 10.13 6.25 6.52
N ALA A 141 10.32 5.09 5.90
CA ALA A 141 10.63 3.83 6.59
C ALA A 141 11.95 3.82 7.39
N SER A 142 12.78 4.86 7.32
CA SER A 142 14.14 4.91 7.90
C SER A 142 14.30 5.88 9.07
N GLY A 143 13.25 6.60 9.49
CA GLY A 143 13.36 7.62 10.55
C GLY A 143 13.06 7.07 11.94
N GLU A 144 13.91 7.36 12.93
CA GLU A 144 13.59 7.11 14.33
C GLU A 144 12.73 8.24 14.91
N PRO A 145 11.72 7.92 15.74
CA PRO A 145 10.85 8.94 16.32
C PRO A 145 11.56 9.69 17.46
N SER A 146 11.30 10.98 17.54
CA SER A 146 11.68 11.79 18.71
C SER A 146 10.93 11.34 19.97
N ILE A 147 11.43 11.73 21.14
CA ILE A 147 10.77 11.47 22.42
C ILE A 147 9.34 12.02 22.44
N GLN A 148 9.12 13.20 21.86
CA GLN A 148 7.81 13.83 21.78
C GLN A 148 6.86 13.04 20.88
N GLN A 149 7.35 12.49 19.76
CA GLN A 149 6.56 11.63 18.88
C GLN A 149 6.16 10.33 19.57
N ARG A 150 7.09 9.68 20.31
CA ARG A 150 6.76 8.49 21.13
C ARG A 150 5.66 8.78 22.15
N GLN A 151 5.75 9.89 22.87
CA GLN A 151 4.74 10.29 23.85
C GLN A 151 3.37 10.54 23.20
N ARG A 152 3.34 11.18 22.02
CA ARG A 152 2.10 11.37 21.26
C ARG A 152 1.48 10.03 20.84
N LEU A 153 2.29 9.15 20.24
CA LEU A 153 1.83 7.84 19.81
C LEU A 153 1.28 7.02 20.98
N ARG A 154 1.95 7.05 22.13
CA ARG A 154 1.49 6.40 23.35
C ARG A 154 0.10 6.91 23.76
N ARG A 155 -0.08 8.22 23.86
CA ARG A 155 -1.40 8.82 24.16
C ARG A 155 -2.45 8.40 23.15
N THR A 156 -2.13 8.44 21.86
CA THR A 156 -3.04 8.01 20.80
C THR A 156 -3.48 6.56 20.98
N VAL A 157 -2.56 5.65 21.30
CA VAL A 157 -2.88 4.24 21.56
C VAL A 157 -3.80 4.08 22.77
N GLU A 158 -3.51 4.80 23.86
CA GLU A 158 -4.28 4.77 25.09
C GLU A 158 -5.68 5.39 24.91
N ASP A 159 -5.78 6.60 24.35
CA ASP A 159 -7.01 7.36 24.20
C ASP A 159 -8.00 6.69 23.23
N LEU A 160 -7.50 6.16 22.11
CA LEU A 160 -8.30 5.48 21.09
C LEU A 160 -8.46 3.97 21.36
N LYS A 161 -7.87 3.46 22.42
CA LYS A 161 -7.88 2.03 22.78
C LYS A 161 -7.46 1.15 21.60
N VAL A 162 -6.41 1.58 20.89
CA VAL A 162 -5.90 0.86 19.71
C VAL A 162 -5.45 -0.54 20.12
N PRO A 163 -5.97 -1.62 19.52
CA PRO A 163 -5.68 -2.98 19.99
C PRO A 163 -4.29 -3.48 19.58
N ALA A 164 -3.69 -2.86 18.57
CA ALA A 164 -2.39 -3.27 18.04
C ALA A 164 -1.63 -2.13 17.38
N ILE A 165 -0.30 -2.28 17.36
CA ILE A 165 0.64 -1.47 16.59
C ILE A 165 1.16 -2.31 15.43
N TYR A 166 1.22 -1.72 14.23
CA TYR A 166 1.57 -2.44 13.02
C TYR A 166 2.97 -2.05 12.52
N LEU A 167 3.82 -3.05 12.41
CA LEU A 167 5.19 -2.93 11.90
C LEU A 167 5.19 -3.22 10.40
N ASP A 168 5.94 -2.45 9.64
CA ASP A 168 6.16 -2.74 8.23
C ASP A 168 7.04 -3.98 8.05
N LYS A 169 6.67 -4.86 7.13
CA LYS A 169 7.38 -6.12 6.86
C LYS A 169 8.85 -5.89 6.47
N SER A 170 9.12 -4.84 5.72
CA SER A 170 10.48 -4.49 5.30
C SER A 170 11.36 -3.95 6.44
N THR A 171 10.73 -3.41 7.49
CA THR A 171 11.40 -2.75 8.61
C THR A 171 11.05 -3.35 9.98
N ALA A 172 10.18 -4.35 10.04
CA ALA A 172 9.66 -4.95 11.28
C ALA A 172 10.77 -5.35 12.27
N MET A 173 11.89 -5.81 11.76
CA MET A 173 13.08 -6.18 12.53
C MET A 173 13.89 -4.96 13.02
N ARG A 174 13.55 -3.74 12.60
CA ARG A 174 14.41 -2.56 12.74
C ARG A 174 13.78 -1.40 13.51
N SER A 175 12.55 -1.53 13.98
CA SER A 175 11.93 -0.50 14.81
C SER A 175 11.72 -0.98 16.25
N PRO A 176 12.76 -0.99 17.08
CA PRO A 176 12.63 -1.35 18.49
C PRO A 176 11.66 -0.42 19.23
N VAL A 177 11.53 0.80 18.76
CA VAL A 177 10.68 1.83 19.38
C VAL A 177 9.21 1.46 19.39
N LEU A 178 8.66 0.98 18.26
CA LEU A 178 7.25 0.58 18.21
C LEU A 178 6.98 -0.71 18.96
N THR A 179 7.92 -1.64 18.93
CA THR A 179 7.84 -2.87 19.72
C THR A 179 7.82 -2.57 21.21
N GLU A 180 8.68 -1.64 21.64
CA GLU A 180 8.73 -1.18 23.03
C GLU A 180 7.44 -0.44 23.42
N LEU A 181 6.95 0.43 22.55
CA LEU A 181 5.69 1.15 22.78
C LEU A 181 4.51 0.18 22.91
N ALA A 182 4.45 -0.86 22.07
CA ALA A 182 3.40 -1.88 22.16
C ALA A 182 3.47 -2.63 23.50
N ARG A 183 4.69 -2.97 23.95
CA ARG A 183 4.92 -3.61 25.24
C ARG A 183 4.50 -2.71 26.41
N GLU A 184 4.87 -1.44 26.37
CA GLU A 184 4.51 -0.44 27.41
C GLU A 184 3.00 -0.22 27.47
N ALA A 185 2.34 -0.14 26.31
CA ALA A 185 0.90 0.06 26.21
C ALA A 185 0.10 -1.25 26.35
N GLN A 186 0.76 -2.38 26.49
CA GLN A 186 0.15 -3.73 26.58
C GLN A 186 -0.79 -4.06 25.42
N VAL A 187 -0.43 -3.61 24.21
CA VAL A 187 -1.16 -3.90 22.97
C VAL A 187 -0.39 -4.89 22.09
N ARG A 188 -1.09 -5.53 21.17
CA ARG A 188 -0.48 -6.50 20.23
C ARG A 188 0.41 -5.81 19.21
N THR A 189 1.28 -6.58 18.56
CA THR A 189 1.98 -6.17 17.35
C THR A 189 1.53 -7.03 16.19
N GLY A 190 1.29 -6.40 15.04
CA GLY A 190 1.05 -7.06 13.77
C GLY A 190 2.13 -6.66 12.76
N VAL A 191 2.32 -7.45 11.71
CA VAL A 191 3.23 -7.13 10.62
C VAL A 191 2.43 -6.94 9.35
N LEU A 192 2.57 -5.78 8.70
CA LEU A 192 1.90 -5.45 7.44
C LEU A 192 2.91 -5.37 6.29
N TYR A 193 2.47 -5.84 5.14
CA TYR A 193 3.16 -5.60 3.88
C TYR A 193 2.86 -4.19 3.38
N SER A 194 3.88 -3.47 2.98
CA SER A 194 3.76 -2.17 2.34
C SER A 194 4.13 -2.25 0.86
N ASP A 195 5.41 -2.35 0.56
CA ASP A 195 5.98 -2.25 -0.79
C ASP A 195 6.81 -3.47 -1.20
N THR A 196 6.79 -4.53 -0.41
CA THR A 196 7.54 -5.76 -0.67
C THR A 196 6.60 -6.97 -0.74
N LEU A 197 6.97 -7.95 -1.56
CA LEU A 197 6.37 -9.27 -1.61
C LEU A 197 7.41 -10.31 -1.19
N ASP A 198 6.94 -11.44 -0.66
CA ASP A 198 7.81 -12.55 -0.26
C ASP A 198 7.17 -13.92 -0.57
N ALA A 199 7.78 -15.00 -0.11
CA ALA A 199 7.27 -16.35 -0.33
C ALA A 199 5.92 -16.63 0.35
N GLN A 200 5.55 -15.86 1.39
CA GLN A 200 4.26 -15.99 2.10
C GLN A 200 3.14 -15.20 1.40
N ALA A 201 3.51 -14.10 0.76
CA ALA A 201 2.59 -13.29 -0.04
C ALA A 201 3.26 -12.92 -1.38
N PRO A 202 3.41 -13.89 -2.31
CA PRO A 202 4.12 -13.71 -3.57
C PRO A 202 3.36 -12.88 -4.60
N HIS A 203 2.06 -12.61 -4.37
CA HIS A 203 1.21 -11.87 -5.29
C HIS A 203 0.42 -10.78 -4.57
N TYR A 204 -0.01 -9.78 -5.33
CA TYR A 204 -0.76 -8.63 -4.83
C TYR A 204 -1.98 -9.00 -3.97
N ALA A 205 -2.82 -9.93 -4.46
CA ALA A 205 -4.02 -10.34 -3.73
C ALA A 205 -3.68 -10.97 -2.37
N GLN A 206 -2.64 -11.80 -2.32
CA GLN A 206 -2.19 -12.44 -1.08
C GLN A 206 -1.62 -11.41 -0.10
N MET A 207 -0.88 -10.41 -0.60
CA MET A 207 -0.39 -9.30 0.21
C MET A 207 -1.55 -8.52 0.87
N MET A 208 -2.56 -8.17 0.09
CA MET A 208 -3.71 -7.42 0.58
C MET A 208 -4.53 -8.23 1.60
N LEU A 209 -4.76 -9.52 1.33
CA LEU A 209 -5.45 -10.42 2.26
C LEU A 209 -4.64 -10.69 3.53
N ALA A 210 -3.33 -10.85 3.43
CA ALA A 210 -2.45 -11.00 4.60
C ALA A 210 -2.53 -9.78 5.52
N ASN A 211 -2.53 -8.57 4.95
CA ASN A 211 -2.73 -7.35 5.73
C ASN A 211 -4.09 -7.33 6.42
N ALA A 212 -5.16 -7.66 5.70
CA ALA A 212 -6.51 -7.69 6.25
C ALA A 212 -6.64 -8.71 7.40
N HIS A 213 -6.13 -9.91 7.20
CA HIS A 213 -6.14 -10.95 8.23
C HIS A 213 -5.30 -10.57 9.45
N THR A 214 -4.12 -9.97 9.24
CA THR A 214 -3.29 -9.50 10.35
C THR A 214 -4.04 -8.46 11.19
N ILE A 215 -4.70 -7.49 10.56
CA ILE A 215 -5.48 -6.47 11.25
C ILE A 215 -6.64 -7.12 12.01
N ALA A 216 -7.37 -8.03 11.37
CA ALA A 216 -8.49 -8.73 12.01
C ALA A 216 -8.05 -9.57 13.21
N LEU A 217 -6.99 -10.35 13.09
CA LEU A 217 -6.43 -11.15 14.19
C LEU A 217 -5.97 -10.28 15.36
N CYS A 218 -5.30 -9.17 15.07
CA CYS A 218 -4.84 -8.24 16.10
C CYS A 218 -5.98 -7.47 16.76
N SER A 219 -7.13 -7.34 16.10
CA SER A 219 -8.31 -6.68 16.67
C SER A 219 -9.01 -7.49 17.76
N GLY A 220 -8.72 -8.79 17.87
CA GLY A 220 -9.46 -9.72 18.71
C GLY A 220 -10.80 -10.15 18.10
N ALA A 221 -11.09 -9.77 16.87
CA ALA A 221 -12.23 -10.29 16.13
C ALA A 221 -12.01 -11.80 15.91
N SER A 222 -12.87 -12.62 16.46
CA SER A 222 -12.86 -14.06 16.21
C SER A 222 -13.12 -14.28 14.73
N SER A 223 -12.24 -15.07 14.09
CA SER A 223 -12.51 -15.57 12.74
C SER A 223 -13.76 -16.44 12.80
N GLY A 224 -14.89 -15.90 12.38
CA GLY A 224 -16.11 -16.67 12.19
C GLY A 224 -16.02 -17.46 10.88
#